data_d2828c6d8c46749156d0ab484bd10cda
#
_entry.id   d2828c6d8c46749156d0ab484bd10cda
#
_cell.length_a   1.000
_cell.length_b   1.000
_cell.length_c   1.000
_cell.angle_alpha   90.00
_cell.angle_beta   90.00
_cell.angle_gamma   90.00
#
_symmetry.space_group_name_H-M   'P 1'
#
loop_
_entity.id
_entity.type
_entity.pdbx_description
1 polymer ?
#
loop_
_entity_poly.entity_id
_entity_poly.type
_entity_poly.pdbx_seq_one_letter_code
_entity_poly.pdbx_strand_id
1 'polypeptide(L)'
;MKTIQAVPMLGSLAHETRLGVFRALVQAGEAGLPAGRIAEAVGAPASTLSFHLKELSSAGLVGSRQDGRFIYYSANYSAMSELVSFLTEKCCQGMPAPQVARIGLAVASCCSPGESVATVPITQLAKSKRSSS
;
A
#
# COMPACT_ATOMS: atom_id res chain seq x y z
N MET A 1 -16.36 -1.41 5.45
CA MET A 1 -15.42 -1.70 6.57
C MET A 1 -15.87 -0.93 7.81
N LYS A 2 -15.71 -1.55 8.95
CA LYS A 2 -16.02 -0.92 10.24
C LYS A 2 -14.74 -0.62 11.00
N THR A 3 -14.80 0.30 11.96
CA THR A 3 -13.63 0.68 12.77
C THR A 3 -12.95 -0.54 13.40
N ILE A 4 -13.75 -1.49 13.89
CA ILE A 4 -13.23 -2.70 14.53
C ILE A 4 -12.40 -3.57 13.57
N GLN A 5 -12.65 -3.48 12.29
CA GLN A 5 -11.89 -4.17 11.26
C GLN A 5 -10.64 -3.38 10.84
N ALA A 6 -10.76 -2.06 10.80
CA ALA A 6 -9.67 -1.17 10.38
C ALA A 6 -8.55 -1.08 11.41
N VAL A 7 -8.89 -1.09 12.70
CA VAL A 7 -7.89 -0.92 13.79
C VAL A 7 -6.81 -2.00 13.76
N PRO A 8 -7.13 -3.31 13.66
CA PRO A 8 -6.08 -4.33 13.56
C PRO A 8 -5.19 -4.16 12.32
N MET A 9 -5.76 -3.74 11.20
CA MET A 9 -5.01 -3.50 9.98
C MET A 9 -4.01 -2.35 10.16
N LEU A 10 -4.48 -1.25 10.71
CA LEU A 10 -3.62 -0.10 11.01
C LEU A 10 -2.57 -0.45 12.06
N GLY A 11 -2.95 -1.23 13.07
CA GLY A 11 -2.02 -1.69 14.10
C GLY A 11 -0.92 -2.57 13.55
N SER A 12 -1.25 -3.44 12.59
CA SER A 12 -0.23 -4.27 11.94
C SER A 12 0.73 -3.44 11.09
N LEU A 13 0.27 -2.35 10.49
CA LEU A 13 1.10 -1.45 9.70
C LEU A 13 1.89 -0.46 10.56
N ALA A 14 1.54 -0.31 11.84
CA ALA A 14 2.19 0.63 12.75
C ALA A 14 3.52 0.10 13.28
N HIS A 15 4.36 -0.35 12.36
CA HIS A 15 5.71 -0.84 12.63
C HIS A 15 6.54 -0.59 11.38
N GLU A 16 7.72 -0.02 11.55
CA GLU A 16 8.57 0.40 10.45
C GLU A 16 8.84 -0.73 9.45
N THR A 17 9.26 -1.88 9.94
CA THR A 17 9.55 -3.03 9.08
C THR A 17 8.31 -3.54 8.38
N ARG A 18 7.19 -3.67 9.10
CA ARG A 18 5.94 -4.16 8.50
C ARG A 18 5.42 -3.22 7.43
N LEU A 19 5.50 -1.94 7.66
CA LEU A 19 5.12 -0.95 6.65
C LEU A 19 6.03 -1.06 5.42
N GLY A 20 7.33 -1.22 5.62
CA GLY A 20 8.28 -1.43 4.54
C GLY A 20 7.97 -2.68 3.72
N VAL A 21 7.68 -3.79 4.40
CA VAL A 21 7.28 -5.04 3.75
C VAL A 21 6.01 -4.84 2.90
N PHE A 22 5.00 -4.23 3.49
CA PHE A 22 3.74 -4.02 2.80
C PHE A 22 3.93 -3.14 1.55
N ARG A 23 4.69 -2.06 1.66
CA ARG A 23 4.97 -1.17 0.52
C ARG A 23 5.76 -1.87 -0.58
N ALA A 24 6.72 -2.71 -0.22
CA ALA A 24 7.46 -3.51 -1.20
C ALA A 24 6.54 -4.45 -1.96
N LEU A 25 5.60 -5.08 -1.26
CA LEU A 25 4.63 -5.98 -1.89
C LEU A 25 3.64 -5.23 -2.78
N VAL A 26 3.21 -4.05 -2.36
CA VAL A 26 2.33 -3.21 -3.19
C VAL A 26 3.03 -2.86 -4.51
N GLN A 27 4.31 -2.52 -4.45
CA GLN A 27 5.10 -2.19 -5.64
C GLN A 27 5.35 -3.41 -6.54
N ALA A 28 5.44 -4.59 -5.95
CA ALA A 28 5.72 -5.81 -6.69
C ALA A 28 4.55 -6.31 -7.54
N GLY A 29 3.34 -5.89 -7.22
CA GLY A 29 2.14 -6.29 -7.95
C GLY A 29 1.59 -7.65 -7.50
N GLU A 30 0.67 -8.18 -8.27
CA GLU A 30 -0.04 -9.42 -7.94
C GLU A 30 0.86 -10.66 -7.96
N ALA A 31 1.93 -10.63 -8.74
CA ALA A 31 2.88 -11.72 -8.79
C ALA A 31 3.56 -11.95 -7.44
N GLY A 32 3.72 -10.90 -6.67
CA GLY A 32 4.28 -10.98 -5.34
C GLY A 32 5.79 -11.18 -5.32
N LEU A 33 6.32 -11.41 -4.12
CA LEU A 33 7.74 -11.63 -3.89
C LEU A 33 7.94 -12.81 -2.93
N PRO A 34 8.98 -13.62 -3.14
CA PRO A 34 9.37 -14.61 -2.15
C PRO A 34 10.01 -13.94 -0.92
N ALA A 35 9.98 -14.62 0.22
CA ALA A 35 10.47 -14.08 1.49
C ALA A 35 11.90 -13.54 1.40
N GLY A 36 12.79 -14.23 0.69
CA GLY A 36 14.16 -13.79 0.52
C GLY A 36 14.30 -12.43 -0.15
N ARG A 37 13.48 -12.19 -1.17
CA ARG A 37 13.46 -10.89 -1.87
C ARG A 37 12.90 -9.80 -0.99
N ILE A 38 11.90 -10.11 -0.20
CA ILE A 38 11.33 -9.14 0.74
C ILE A 38 12.38 -8.76 1.79
N ALA A 39 13.09 -9.75 2.32
CA ALA A 39 14.15 -9.54 3.31
C ALA A 39 15.23 -8.59 2.77
N GLU A 40 15.66 -8.81 1.53
CA GLU A 40 16.62 -7.92 0.86
C GLU A 40 16.08 -6.50 0.71
N ALA A 41 14.81 -6.38 0.31
CA ALA A 41 14.20 -5.07 0.06
C ALA A 41 14.07 -4.23 1.32
N VAL A 42 13.78 -4.86 2.46
CA VAL A 42 13.56 -4.13 3.72
C VAL A 42 14.76 -4.18 4.68
N GLY A 43 15.77 -4.97 4.35
CA GLY A 43 16.98 -5.10 5.16
C GLY A 43 16.74 -5.79 6.49
N ALA A 44 15.77 -6.70 6.56
CA ALA A 44 15.43 -7.42 7.79
C ALA A 44 15.90 -8.88 7.72
N PRO A 45 16.30 -9.48 8.86
CA PRO A 45 16.64 -10.90 8.90
C PRO A 45 15.42 -11.77 8.58
N ALA A 46 15.67 -12.93 7.96
CA ALA A 46 14.60 -13.85 7.56
C ALA A 46 13.75 -14.31 8.75
N SER A 47 14.37 -14.53 9.91
CA SER A 47 13.66 -14.95 11.12
C SER A 47 12.66 -13.91 11.61
N THR A 48 13.06 -12.65 11.60
CA THR A 48 12.20 -11.52 11.97
C THR A 48 11.12 -11.29 10.93
N LEU A 49 11.49 -11.44 9.66
CA LEU A 49 10.56 -11.24 8.55
C LEU A 49 9.37 -12.20 8.62
N SER A 50 9.62 -13.47 8.96
CA SER A 50 8.54 -14.45 9.08
C SER A 50 7.48 -14.03 10.07
N PHE A 51 7.88 -13.47 11.19
CA PHE A 51 6.96 -12.92 12.19
C PHE A 51 6.15 -11.75 11.63
N HIS A 52 6.82 -10.82 10.94
CA HIS A 52 6.16 -9.66 10.35
C HIS A 52 5.16 -10.05 9.26
N LEU A 53 5.52 -11.02 8.42
CA LEU A 53 4.62 -11.52 7.38
C LEU A 53 3.40 -12.20 8.00
N LYS A 54 3.60 -12.93 9.09
CA LYS A 54 2.49 -13.57 9.82
C LYS A 54 1.52 -12.53 10.37
N GLU A 55 2.04 -11.47 10.97
CA GLU A 55 1.22 -10.38 11.50
C GLU A 55 0.41 -9.69 10.41
N LEU A 56 1.03 -9.40 9.28
CA LEU A 56 0.34 -8.78 8.14
C LEU A 56 -0.70 -9.71 7.54
N SER A 57 -0.41 -11.02 7.47
CA SER A 57 -1.37 -12.02 6.98
C SER A 57 -2.56 -12.16 7.91
N SER A 58 -2.33 -12.15 9.20
CA SER A 58 -3.39 -12.23 10.23
C SER A 58 -4.32 -11.03 10.15
N ALA A 59 -3.80 -9.86 9.80
CA ALA A 59 -4.59 -8.66 9.60
C ALA A 59 -5.33 -8.63 8.26
N GLY A 60 -5.06 -9.59 7.38
CA GLY A 60 -5.68 -9.66 6.06
C GLY A 60 -5.07 -8.76 5.00
N LEU A 61 -3.92 -8.16 5.28
CA LEU A 61 -3.25 -7.22 4.36
C LEU A 61 -2.33 -7.92 3.35
N VAL A 62 -1.88 -9.12 3.66
CA VAL A 62 -0.95 -9.89 2.84
C VAL A 62 -1.50 -11.29 2.65
N GLY A 63 -1.43 -11.79 1.43
CA GLY A 63 -1.73 -13.18 1.10
C GLY A 63 -0.46 -13.92 0.73
N SER A 64 -0.52 -15.25 0.75
CA SER A 64 0.58 -16.08 0.33
C SER A 64 0.11 -17.12 -0.67
N ARG A 65 1.00 -17.48 -1.59
CA ARG A 65 0.75 -18.50 -2.60
C ARG A 65 1.99 -19.39 -2.69
N GLN A 66 1.79 -20.69 -2.64
CA GLN A 66 2.89 -21.64 -2.83
C GLN A 66 3.03 -21.94 -4.32
N ASP A 67 4.25 -21.81 -4.81
CA ASP A 67 4.58 -22.14 -6.18
C ASP A 67 5.87 -22.97 -6.16
N GLY A 68 5.73 -24.27 -6.30
CA GLY A 68 6.85 -25.21 -6.18
C GLY A 68 7.46 -25.19 -4.78
N ARG A 69 8.74 -24.81 -4.71
CA ARG A 69 9.50 -24.76 -3.45
C ARG A 69 9.41 -23.40 -2.76
N PHE A 70 8.83 -22.42 -3.43
CA PHE A 70 8.81 -21.06 -2.95
C PHE A 70 7.40 -20.63 -2.53
N ILE A 71 7.34 -19.80 -1.51
CA ILE A 71 6.11 -19.15 -1.11
C ILE A 71 6.23 -17.68 -1.53
N TYR A 72 5.28 -17.25 -2.36
CA TYR A 72 5.20 -15.86 -2.81
C TYR A 72 4.17 -15.13 -1.97
N TYR A 73 4.55 -13.98 -1.48
CA TYR A 73 3.67 -13.11 -0.71
C TYR A 73 3.24 -11.94 -1.60
N SER A 74 1.98 -11.57 -1.50
CA SER A 74 1.43 -10.45 -2.27
C SER A 74 0.54 -9.60 -1.38
N ALA A 75 0.46 -8.31 -1.70
CA ALA A 75 -0.44 -7.40 -1.01
C ALA A 75 -1.89 -7.74 -1.37
N ASN A 76 -2.76 -7.66 -0.38
CA ASN A 76 -4.20 -7.78 -0.61
C ASN A 76 -4.73 -6.41 -1.01
N TYR A 77 -4.79 -6.17 -2.31
CA TYR A 77 -5.22 -4.87 -2.84
C TYR A 77 -6.66 -4.53 -2.50
N SER A 78 -7.52 -5.55 -2.41
CA SER A 78 -8.91 -5.35 -2.00
C SER A 78 -9.00 -4.82 -0.58
N ALA A 79 -8.27 -5.44 0.35
CA ALA A 79 -8.23 -4.99 1.74
C ALA A 79 -7.61 -3.59 1.86
N MET A 80 -6.56 -3.33 1.10
CA MET A 80 -5.93 -2.00 1.07
C MET A 80 -6.91 -0.94 0.57
N SER A 81 -7.62 -1.24 -0.51
CA SER A 81 -8.61 -0.33 -1.08
C SER A 81 -9.73 -0.03 -0.09
N GLU A 82 -10.22 -1.06 0.59
CA GLU A 82 -11.26 -0.88 1.61
C GLU A 82 -10.78 -0.01 2.78
N LEU A 83 -9.55 -0.23 3.23
CA LEU A 83 -8.96 0.56 4.32
C LEU A 83 -8.81 2.03 3.91
N VAL A 84 -8.28 2.30 2.73
CA VAL A 84 -8.13 3.66 2.21
C VAL A 84 -9.50 4.33 2.07
N SER A 85 -10.48 3.61 1.51
CA SER A 85 -11.84 4.12 1.38
C SER A 85 -12.46 4.45 2.73
N PHE A 86 -12.25 3.59 3.72
CA PHE A 86 -12.73 3.82 5.07
C PHE A 86 -12.10 5.07 5.69
N LEU A 87 -10.79 5.24 5.54
CA LEU A 87 -10.07 6.39 6.10
C LEU A 87 -10.48 7.71 5.43
N THR A 88 -10.82 7.66 4.16
CA THR A 88 -11.22 8.83 3.39
C THR A 88 -12.73 9.00 3.30
N GLU A 89 -13.49 8.16 3.99
CA GLU A 89 -14.94 8.24 4.05
C GLU A 89 -15.36 9.60 4.57
N LYS A 90 -16.32 10.21 3.89
CA LYS A 90 -16.85 11.54 4.23
C LYS A 90 -15.81 12.69 4.18
N CYS A 91 -14.69 12.47 3.49
CA CYS A 91 -13.67 13.51 3.36
C CYS A 91 -14.20 14.77 2.66
N CYS A 92 -15.28 14.65 1.88
CA CYS A 92 -15.90 15.76 1.17
C CYS A 92 -16.57 16.77 2.09
N GLN A 93 -16.89 16.41 3.31
CA GLN A 93 -17.66 17.25 4.21
C GLN A 93 -16.87 18.40 4.81
N GLY A 94 -15.57 18.32 4.84
CA GLY A 94 -14.72 19.34 5.44
C GLY A 94 -13.61 19.86 4.53
N MET A 95 -13.54 19.38 3.29
CA MET A 95 -12.46 19.76 2.39
C MET A 95 -12.95 20.50 1.15
N PRO A 96 -12.18 21.51 0.68
CA PRO A 96 -12.45 22.11 -0.63
C PRO A 96 -12.34 21.07 -1.75
N ALA A 97 -13.16 21.23 -2.77
CA ALA A 97 -13.24 20.32 -3.91
C ALA A 97 -11.88 19.97 -4.54
N PRO A 98 -10.92 20.88 -4.70
CA PRO A 98 -9.62 20.53 -5.28
C PRO A 98 -8.84 19.50 -4.48
N GLN A 99 -8.95 19.51 -3.17
CA GLN A 99 -8.24 18.56 -2.31
C GLN A 99 -8.87 17.17 -2.35
N VAL A 100 -10.18 17.11 -2.44
CA VAL A 100 -10.91 15.85 -2.60
C VAL A 100 -10.51 15.18 -3.93
N ALA A 101 -10.46 15.98 -5.00
CA ALA A 101 -10.04 15.48 -6.31
C ALA A 101 -8.61 14.91 -6.29
N ARG A 102 -7.72 15.53 -5.53
CA ARG A 102 -6.34 15.05 -5.38
C ARG A 102 -6.26 13.69 -4.71
N ILE A 103 -7.04 13.50 -3.64
CA ILE A 103 -7.10 12.21 -2.95
C ILE A 103 -7.63 11.14 -3.89
N GLY A 104 -8.72 11.44 -4.59
CA GLY A 104 -9.31 10.51 -5.56
C GLY A 104 -8.34 10.14 -6.69
N LEU A 105 -7.63 11.13 -7.25
CA LEU A 105 -6.64 10.90 -8.30
C LEU A 105 -5.46 10.07 -7.82
N ALA A 106 -4.97 10.32 -6.60
CA ALA A 106 -3.87 9.56 -6.04
C ALA A 106 -4.22 8.09 -5.89
N VAL A 107 -5.42 7.79 -5.37
CA VAL A 107 -5.90 6.42 -5.23
C VAL A 107 -6.12 5.77 -6.60
N ALA A 108 -6.73 6.49 -7.52
CA ALA A 108 -6.96 6.00 -8.88
C ALA A 108 -5.66 5.70 -9.62
N SER A 109 -4.63 6.55 -9.45
CA SER A 109 -3.31 6.34 -10.06
C SER A 109 -2.67 5.04 -9.60
N CYS A 110 -2.81 4.70 -8.32
CA CYS A 110 -2.27 3.45 -7.78
C CYS A 110 -2.98 2.23 -8.34
N CYS A 111 -4.27 2.35 -8.69
CA CYS A 111 -5.08 1.24 -9.16
C CYS A 111 -5.12 1.10 -10.68
N SER A 112 -4.63 2.07 -11.43
CA SER A 112 -4.68 2.08 -12.90
C SER A 112 -3.30 1.75 -13.48
N PRO A 113 -3.06 0.51 -13.89
CA PRO A 113 -1.76 0.13 -14.44
C PRO A 113 -1.57 0.71 -15.86
N GLY A 114 -0.44 1.36 -16.06
CA GLY A 114 0.08 1.66 -17.40
C GLY A 114 -0.57 2.80 -18.17
N GLU A 115 -1.44 3.55 -17.57
CA GLU A 115 -2.08 4.66 -18.26
C GLU A 115 -1.19 5.91 -18.28
N SER A 116 -1.36 6.72 -19.28
CA SER A 116 -0.65 7.98 -19.49
C SER A 116 -0.79 8.99 -18.35
N VAL A 117 -1.59 8.68 -17.39
CA VAL A 117 -1.84 9.47 -16.19
C VAL A 117 -0.58 9.70 -15.37
N ALA A 118 0.36 8.77 -15.44
CA ALA A 118 1.54 8.78 -14.59
C ALA A 118 2.47 9.97 -14.86
N THR A 119 2.50 10.51 -16.07
CA THR A 119 3.47 11.52 -16.45
C THR A 119 3.00 12.95 -16.21
N VAL A 120 1.73 13.21 -16.44
CA VAL A 120 1.18 14.57 -16.40
C VAL A 120 1.07 15.14 -14.99
N PRO A 121 0.52 14.42 -13.99
CA PRO A 121 0.39 14.99 -12.65
C PRO A 121 1.73 15.26 -11.96
N ILE A 122 2.72 14.42 -12.19
CA ILE A 122 4.05 14.57 -11.59
C ILE A 122 4.74 15.82 -12.11
N THR A 123 4.64 16.08 -13.42
CA THR A 123 5.24 17.25 -14.04
C THR A 123 4.59 18.54 -13.52
N GLN A 124 3.29 18.54 -13.39
CA GLN A 124 2.57 19.71 -12.89
C GLN A 124 2.89 19.99 -11.43
N LEU A 125 3.02 18.95 -10.61
CA LEU A 125 3.40 19.10 -9.21
C LEU A 125 4.81 19.68 -9.06
N ALA A 126 5.75 19.24 -9.89
CA ALA A 126 7.10 19.76 -9.88
C ALA A 126 7.13 21.25 -10.26
N LYS A 127 6.37 21.63 -11.27
CA LYS A 127 6.26 23.05 -11.68
C LYS A 127 5.61 23.90 -10.59
N SER A 128 4.58 23.39 -9.94
CA SER A 128 3.90 24.09 -8.86
C SER A 128 4.84 24.38 -7.69
N LYS A 129 5.64 23.40 -7.33
CA LYS A 129 6.62 23.58 -6.26
C LYS A 129 7.69 24.61 -6.59
N ARG A 130 8.13 24.66 -7.84
CA ARG A 130 9.12 25.63 -8.27
C ARG A 130 8.58 27.05 -8.32
N SER A 131 7.31 27.19 -8.70
CA SER A 131 6.70 28.53 -8.80
C SER A 131 6.34 29.13 -7.44
N SER A 132 6.21 28.30 -6.40
CA SER A 132 5.90 28.79 -5.06
C SER A 132 7.13 29.14 -4.22
N SER A 133 8.30 28.89 -4.75
CA SER A 133 9.55 29.29 -4.11
C SER A 133 10.10 30.55 -4.78
#